data_568d6b77690aba52c6454f5417ee2aea
#
_entry.id   568d6b77690aba52c6454f5417ee2aea
#
_cell.length_a   1.000
_cell.length_b   1.000
_cell.length_c   1.000
_cell.angle_alpha   90.00
_cell.angle_beta   90.00
_cell.angle_gamma   90.00
#
_symmetry.space_group_name_H-M   'P 1'
#
loop_
_entity.id
_entity.type
_entity.pdbx_description
1 polymer ?
#
loop_
_entity_poly.entity_id
_entity_poly.type
_entity_poly.pdbx_seq_one_letter_code
_entity_poly.pdbx_strand_id
1 'polypeptide(L)'
;MPFVDISTLDVIERLPGWYGRYFHSASMTFAHYDFKRGSSIHEHSHPQEEVYEVIEGELELTIDGATQIARAGLVAIVPSNVLHSVKALTDGRAIIVDVKWNSFGLRFARQRFSH
;
A
#
# COMPACT_ATOMS: atom_id res chain seq x y z
N MET A 1 4.19 -17.61 -14.19
CA MET A 1 2.88 -18.27 -14.03
C MET A 1 1.80 -17.22 -14.03
N PRO A 2 0.70 -17.35 -14.85
CA PRO A 2 -0.36 -16.35 -14.87
C PRO A 2 -1.32 -16.41 -13.67
N PHE A 3 -1.23 -17.43 -12.83
CA PHE A 3 -2.12 -17.56 -11.69
C PHE A 3 -1.34 -17.56 -10.38
N VAL A 4 -1.83 -16.80 -9.40
CA VAL A 4 -1.26 -16.72 -8.06
C VAL A 4 -2.36 -17.07 -7.07
N ASP A 5 -2.11 -18.11 -6.27
CA ASP A 5 -3.01 -18.44 -5.16
C ASP A 5 -2.54 -17.68 -3.93
N ILE A 6 -3.27 -16.62 -3.57
CA ILE A 6 -2.89 -15.74 -2.49
C ILE A 6 -2.80 -16.50 -1.16
N SER A 7 -3.61 -17.54 -0.98
CA SER A 7 -3.59 -18.30 0.26
C SER A 7 -2.28 -19.04 0.51
N THR A 8 -1.48 -19.23 -0.55
CA THR A 8 -0.18 -19.91 -0.43
C THR A 8 0.98 -18.95 -0.14
N LEU A 9 0.72 -17.65 -0.16
CA LEU A 9 1.77 -16.66 0.06
C LEU A 9 2.02 -16.47 1.56
N ASP A 10 3.28 -16.24 1.90
CA ASP A 10 3.65 -15.95 3.29
C ASP A 10 3.07 -14.61 3.73
N VAL A 11 2.65 -14.55 4.99
CA VAL A 11 2.23 -13.31 5.61
C VAL A 11 3.44 -12.63 6.21
N ILE A 12 3.65 -11.37 5.85
CA ILE A 12 4.79 -10.59 6.32
C ILE A 12 4.26 -9.36 7.08
N GLU A 13 4.72 -9.18 8.31
CA GLU A 13 4.42 -7.97 9.08
C GLU A 13 5.59 -7.00 8.94
N ARG A 14 5.54 -6.13 7.96
CA ARG A 14 6.60 -5.14 7.74
C ARG A 14 6.52 -3.98 8.71
N LEU A 15 5.32 -3.58 9.07
CA LEU A 15 5.08 -2.54 10.05
C LEU A 15 4.13 -3.10 11.09
N PRO A 16 4.24 -2.68 12.35
CA PRO A 16 3.37 -3.21 13.39
C PRO A 16 1.89 -3.06 13.04
N GLY A 17 1.18 -4.18 13.04
CA GLY A 17 -0.25 -4.20 12.76
C GLY A 17 -0.62 -4.29 11.29
N TRP A 18 0.35 -4.37 10.38
CA TRP A 18 0.11 -4.51 8.95
C TRP A 18 0.63 -5.85 8.47
N TYR A 19 -0.26 -6.78 8.22
CA TYR A 19 0.07 -8.16 7.85
C TYR A 19 -0.23 -8.33 6.37
N GLY A 20 0.80 -8.45 5.56
CA GLY A 20 0.66 -8.43 4.11
C GLY A 20 1.06 -9.71 3.40
N ARG A 21 0.32 -10.01 2.34
CA ARG A 21 0.72 -10.99 1.35
C ARG A 21 1.01 -10.24 0.07
N TYR A 22 2.17 -10.49 -0.52
CA TYR A 22 2.68 -9.69 -1.63
C TYR A 22 2.88 -10.54 -2.86
N PHE A 23 2.51 -10.01 -4.01
CA PHE A 23 2.85 -10.62 -5.29
C PHE A 23 3.04 -9.51 -6.34
N HIS A 24 3.65 -9.89 -7.46
CA HIS A 24 4.03 -8.94 -8.48
C HIS A 24 3.53 -9.40 -9.85
N SER A 25 3.02 -8.45 -10.63
CA SER A 25 2.86 -8.63 -12.06
C SER A 25 4.12 -8.08 -12.73
N ALA A 26 4.11 -7.97 -14.05
CA ALA A 26 5.27 -7.42 -14.77
C ALA A 26 5.54 -5.97 -14.39
N SER A 27 4.49 -5.20 -14.12
CA SER A 27 4.61 -3.75 -13.88
C SER A 27 4.04 -3.27 -12.55
N MET A 28 3.46 -4.16 -11.74
CA MET A 28 2.79 -3.75 -10.52
C MET A 28 3.12 -4.66 -9.36
N THR A 29 3.12 -4.08 -8.16
CA THR A 29 3.22 -4.82 -6.90
C THR A 29 1.88 -4.72 -6.20
N PHE A 30 1.38 -5.86 -5.75
CA PHE A 30 0.12 -5.96 -5.01
C PHE A 30 0.40 -6.41 -3.59
N ALA A 31 -0.22 -5.72 -2.64
CA ALA A 31 -0.16 -6.12 -1.24
C ALA A 31 -1.58 -6.30 -0.72
N HIS A 32 -1.88 -7.48 -0.23
CA HIS A 32 -3.15 -7.77 0.42
C HIS A 32 -2.91 -7.72 1.92
N TYR A 33 -3.43 -6.69 2.56
CA TYR A 33 -3.19 -6.43 3.98
C TYR A 33 -4.38 -6.76 4.84
N ASP A 34 -4.09 -7.38 5.99
CA ASP A 34 -4.95 -7.31 7.16
C ASP A 34 -4.34 -6.25 8.07
N PHE A 35 -5.12 -5.25 8.47
CA PHE A 35 -4.61 -4.20 9.35
C PHE A 35 -5.35 -4.24 10.69
N LYS A 36 -4.66 -3.77 11.73
CA LYS A 36 -5.18 -3.76 13.09
C LYS A 36 -5.48 -2.34 13.51
N ARG A 37 -6.59 -2.18 14.21
CA ARG A 37 -7.00 -0.90 14.77
C ARG A 37 -5.86 -0.26 15.53
N GLY A 38 -5.64 1.03 15.28
CA GLY A 38 -4.61 1.81 15.95
C GLY A 38 -3.24 1.74 15.30
N SER A 39 -3.04 0.84 14.34
CA SER A 39 -1.77 0.80 13.62
C SER A 39 -1.70 1.96 12.63
N SER A 40 -0.49 2.38 12.32
CA SER A 40 -0.31 3.52 11.43
C SER A 40 0.90 3.31 10.54
N ILE A 41 0.88 4.02 9.41
CA ILE A 41 2.04 4.16 8.54
C ILE A 41 2.39 5.64 8.59
N HIS A 42 3.61 5.95 9.04
CA HIS A 42 4.04 7.32 9.23
C HIS A 42 4.08 8.08 7.89
N GLU A 43 4.09 9.39 7.97
CA GLU A 43 4.14 10.23 6.78
C GLU A 43 5.43 9.98 6.00
N HIS A 44 5.28 9.74 4.72
CA HIS A 44 6.39 9.47 3.82
C HIS A 44 5.96 9.75 2.38
N SER A 45 6.90 9.69 1.47
CA SER A 45 6.64 9.78 0.04
C SER A 45 7.55 8.81 -0.70
N HIS A 46 7.16 8.45 -1.90
CA HIS A 46 7.97 7.60 -2.77
C HIS A 46 7.60 7.86 -4.22
N PRO A 47 8.49 7.52 -5.15
CA PRO A 47 8.24 7.77 -6.58
C PRO A 47 7.09 6.95 -7.16
N GLN A 48 6.76 5.81 -6.55
CA GLN A 48 5.69 4.96 -7.05
C GLN A 48 4.33 5.61 -6.78
N GLU A 49 3.50 5.65 -7.81
CA GLU A 49 2.08 5.91 -7.63
C GLU A 49 1.48 4.72 -6.89
N GLU A 50 0.54 5.00 -5.99
CA GLU A 50 -0.02 3.97 -5.13
C GLU A 50 -1.53 4.11 -5.08
N VAL A 51 -2.23 2.98 -5.09
CA VAL A 51 -3.69 2.95 -5.00
C VAL A 51 -4.07 2.11 -3.79
N TYR A 52 -4.92 2.67 -2.94
CA TYR A 52 -5.49 1.98 -1.78
C TYR A 52 -6.93 1.63 -2.05
N GLU A 53 -7.27 0.36 -1.90
CA GLU A 53 -8.64 -0.09 -1.99
C GLU A 53 -9.00 -0.79 -0.69
N VAL A 54 -9.88 -0.16 0.11
CA VAL A 54 -10.31 -0.75 1.37
C VAL A 54 -11.41 -1.74 1.07
N ILE A 55 -11.24 -2.97 1.57
CA ILE A 55 -12.22 -4.04 1.40
C ILE A 55 -13.11 -4.12 2.62
N GLU A 56 -12.55 -3.89 3.79
CA GLU A 56 -13.24 -4.04 5.07
C GLU A 56 -12.60 -3.12 6.08
N GLY A 57 -13.39 -2.47 6.93
CA GLY A 57 -12.89 -1.56 7.94
C GLY A 57 -12.68 -0.14 7.41
N GLU A 58 -11.97 0.66 8.19
CA GLU A 58 -11.76 2.09 7.89
C GLU A 58 -10.31 2.49 8.10
N LEU A 59 -9.78 3.23 7.12
CA LEU A 59 -8.46 3.85 7.19
C LEU A 59 -8.63 5.36 7.09
N GLU A 60 -7.92 6.08 7.95
CA GLU A 60 -7.79 7.52 7.83
C GLU A 60 -6.55 7.78 6.98
N LEU A 61 -6.74 8.34 5.80
CA LEU A 61 -5.66 8.64 4.88
C LEU A 61 -5.45 10.13 4.80
N THR A 62 -4.20 10.56 4.91
CA THR A 62 -3.82 11.94 4.69
C THR A 62 -2.91 11.96 3.47
N ILE A 63 -3.37 12.63 2.41
CA ILE A 63 -2.64 12.71 1.15
C ILE A 63 -2.49 14.18 0.81
N ASP A 64 -1.24 14.64 0.68
CA ASP A 64 -0.93 16.03 0.38
C ASP A 64 -1.64 16.97 1.35
N GLY A 65 -1.64 16.63 2.63
CA GLY A 65 -2.25 17.43 3.68
C GLY A 65 -3.76 17.30 3.81
N ALA A 66 -4.44 16.61 2.91
CA ALA A 66 -5.89 16.44 2.97
C ALA A 66 -6.23 15.08 3.56
N THR A 67 -7.06 15.07 4.58
CA THR A 67 -7.44 13.86 5.31
C THR A 67 -8.83 13.41 4.93
N GLN A 68 -8.98 12.11 4.70
CA GLN A 68 -10.27 11.51 4.41
C GLN A 68 -10.32 10.09 4.94
N ILE A 69 -11.50 9.63 5.33
CA ILE A 69 -11.69 8.25 5.77
C ILE A 69 -12.02 7.39 4.55
N ALA A 70 -11.20 6.36 4.34
CA ALA A 70 -11.40 5.40 3.28
C ALA A 70 -12.05 4.15 3.84
N ARG A 71 -13.07 3.66 3.16
CA ARG A 71 -13.79 2.44 3.52
C ARG A 71 -14.19 1.71 2.26
N ALA A 72 -14.83 0.56 2.41
CA ALA A 72 -15.26 -0.22 1.25
C ALA A 72 -16.04 0.65 0.26
N GLY A 73 -15.64 0.57 -1.01
CA GLY A 73 -16.25 1.36 -2.06
C GLY A 73 -15.54 2.68 -2.35
N LEU A 74 -14.55 3.05 -1.54
CA LEU A 74 -13.75 4.25 -1.77
C LEU A 74 -12.33 3.83 -2.12
N VAL A 75 -11.81 4.38 -3.21
CA VAL A 75 -10.44 4.15 -3.65
C VAL A 75 -9.65 5.44 -3.44
N ALA A 76 -8.47 5.34 -2.84
CA ALA A 76 -7.58 6.47 -2.67
C ALA A 76 -6.38 6.31 -3.60
N ILE A 77 -6.03 7.41 -4.28
CA ILE A 77 -4.89 7.42 -5.20
C ILE A 77 -3.84 8.35 -4.62
N VAL A 78 -2.64 7.82 -4.42
CA VAL A 78 -1.49 8.59 -3.94
C VAL A 78 -0.58 8.83 -5.15
N PRO A 79 -0.51 10.07 -5.64
CA PRO A 79 0.37 10.37 -6.77
C PRO A 79 1.84 10.20 -6.41
N SER A 80 2.67 10.07 -7.45
CA SER A 80 4.12 9.95 -7.31
C SER A 80 4.67 11.09 -6.47
N ASN A 81 5.51 10.76 -5.48
CA ASN A 81 6.25 11.71 -4.64
C ASN A 81 5.38 12.60 -3.74
N VAL A 82 4.13 12.26 -3.53
CA VAL A 82 3.24 13.02 -2.66
C VAL A 82 3.29 12.47 -1.25
N LEU A 83 3.42 13.34 -0.27
CA LEU A 83 3.44 12.96 1.14
C LEU A 83 2.10 12.36 1.54
N HIS A 84 2.15 11.24 2.23
CA HIS A 84 0.94 10.56 2.69
C HIS A 84 1.20 9.77 3.96
N SER A 85 0.14 9.57 4.72
CA SER A 85 0.16 8.77 5.94
C SER A 85 -1.18 8.05 6.10
N VAL A 86 -1.18 7.00 6.92
CA VAL A 86 -2.34 6.14 7.09
C VAL A 86 -2.49 5.80 8.56
N LYS A 87 -3.74 5.79 9.03
CA LYS A 87 -4.06 5.31 10.38
C LYS A 87 -5.27 4.40 10.30
N ALA A 88 -5.17 3.22 10.89
CA ALA A 88 -6.28 2.28 10.93
C ALA A 88 -7.22 2.67 12.06
N LEU A 89 -8.45 2.98 11.72
CA LEU A 89 -9.48 3.34 12.71
C LEU A 89 -10.18 2.11 13.27
N THR A 90 -10.15 1.02 12.52
CA THR A 90 -10.71 -0.28 12.91
C THR A 90 -9.74 -1.35 12.47
N ASP A 91 -10.01 -2.60 12.82
CA ASP A 91 -9.43 -3.74 12.12
C ASP A 91 -10.01 -3.77 10.72
N GLY A 92 -9.30 -4.34 9.77
CA GLY A 92 -9.85 -4.46 8.43
C GLY A 92 -8.88 -5.05 7.43
N ARG A 93 -9.24 -4.88 6.16
CA ARG A 93 -8.47 -5.42 5.04
C ARG A 93 -8.43 -4.41 3.91
N ALA A 94 -7.28 -4.34 3.27
CA ALA A 94 -7.08 -3.43 2.14
C ALA A 94 -6.15 -4.06 1.11
N ILE A 95 -6.33 -3.66 -0.14
CA ILE A 95 -5.41 -4.01 -1.21
C ILE A 95 -4.68 -2.73 -1.59
N ILE A 96 -3.36 -2.78 -1.59
CA ILE A 96 -2.53 -1.65 -2.00
C ILE A 96 -1.77 -2.07 -3.24
N VAL A 97 -1.85 -1.23 -4.28
CA VAL A 97 -1.20 -1.51 -5.56
C VAL A 97 -0.21 -0.40 -5.84
N ASP A 98 1.03 -0.77 -6.10
CA ASP A 98 2.09 0.15 -6.47
C ASP A 98 2.58 -0.15 -7.88
N VAL A 99 3.02 0.87 -8.57
CA VAL A 99 3.74 0.66 -9.83
C VAL A 99 5.07 0.02 -9.50
N LYS A 100 5.30 -1.16 -10.09
CA LYS A 100 6.55 -1.87 -9.87
C LYS A 100 7.64 -1.22 -10.70
N TRP A 101 8.83 -1.07 -10.10
CA TRP A 101 9.98 -0.61 -10.83
C TRP A 101 10.36 -1.62 -11.89
N ASN A 102 10.34 -1.19 -13.16
CA ASN A 102 10.84 -2.00 -14.26
C ASN A 102 12.28 -1.61 -14.55
N SER A 103 12.87 -2.18 -15.59
CA SER A 103 14.26 -1.90 -15.91
C SER A 103 14.51 -0.42 -16.21
N PHE A 104 13.52 0.27 -16.77
CA PHE A 104 13.61 1.70 -17.00
C PHE A 104 13.61 2.48 -15.69
N GLY A 105 12.67 2.14 -14.80
CA GLY A 105 12.53 2.82 -13.52
C GLY A 105 13.57 2.43 -12.49
N LEU A 106 14.19 1.26 -12.62
CA LEU A 106 15.11 0.76 -11.61
C LEU A 106 16.28 1.71 -11.37
N ARG A 107 16.76 2.39 -12.41
CA ARG A 107 17.87 3.31 -12.23
C ARG A 107 17.50 4.45 -11.29
N PHE A 108 16.27 4.92 -11.39
CA PHE A 108 15.80 5.97 -10.51
C PHE A 108 15.51 5.42 -9.12
N ALA A 109 14.93 4.24 -9.06
CA ALA A 109 14.59 3.60 -7.80
C ALA A 109 15.81 3.43 -6.93
N ARG A 110 16.92 2.94 -7.49
CA ARG A 110 18.12 2.70 -6.70
C ARG A 110 18.70 3.96 -6.12
N GLN A 111 18.50 5.09 -6.78
CA GLN A 111 19.05 6.35 -6.32
C GLN A 111 18.28 6.95 -5.16
N ARG A 112 16.99 6.75 -5.14
CA ARG A 112 16.13 7.42 -4.16
C ARG A 112 15.37 6.47 -3.28
N PHE A 113 15.59 5.21 -3.48
CA PHE A 113 14.85 4.18 -2.79
C PHE A 113 15.61 3.76 -1.56
N SER A 114 15.67 4.63 -0.63
CA SER A 114 16.40 4.37 0.59
C SER A 114 15.52 4.01 1.76
N HIS A 115 14.24 3.99 1.55
CA HIS A 115 13.33 3.62 2.64
C HIS A 115 13.01 2.14 2.64
#